data_6f83ebd9562e3947a63d543429bb9743
#
_entry.id   6f83ebd9562e3947a63d543429bb9743
#
_cell.length_a   1.000
_cell.length_b   1.000
_cell.length_c   1.000
_cell.angle_alpha   90.00
_cell.angle_beta   90.00
_cell.angle_gamma   90.00
#
_symmetry.space_group_name_H-M   'P 1'
#
loop_
_entity.id
_entity.type
_entity.pdbx_description
1 polymer ?
#
loop_
_entity_poly.entity_id
_entity_poly.type
_entity_poly.pdbx_seq_one_letter_code
_entity_poly.pdbx_strand_id
1 'polypeptide(L)'
;MPRRWLIFIIACSLFFLSQFYRVSNAVIAPQLLSDLSIDTRGLGLISASFFYAFALTQVPISLLLDKIGPRSMMTTLSAIGIFGAVIFSWADSLAFGAAGRVLLGIGMSCNLMGTYKLLTLWFSPRTFATLAGLVVALG
;
A
#
# COMPACT_ATOMS: atom_id res chain seq x y z
N MET A 1 -19.36 13.42 -13.91
CA MET A 1 -18.21 13.99 -13.18
C MET A 1 -17.05 14.21 -14.16
N PRO A 2 -16.32 15.33 -14.09
CA PRO A 2 -15.14 15.49 -14.92
C PRO A 2 -14.11 14.40 -14.54
N ARG A 3 -13.48 13.82 -15.56
CA ARG A 3 -12.55 12.67 -15.47
C ARG A 3 -11.46 12.81 -14.38
N ARG A 4 -11.03 14.06 -14.12
CA ARG A 4 -10.03 14.38 -13.08
C ARG A 4 -10.48 14.02 -11.66
N TRP A 5 -11.77 14.21 -11.33
CA TRP A 5 -12.30 13.88 -10.02
C TRP A 5 -12.45 12.37 -9.81
N LEU A 6 -12.79 11.63 -10.85
CA LEU A 6 -12.80 10.16 -10.81
C LEU A 6 -11.41 9.62 -10.53
N ILE A 7 -10.38 10.15 -11.20
CA ILE A 7 -8.98 9.78 -10.96
C ILE A 7 -8.58 10.09 -9.52
N PHE A 8 -8.98 11.25 -8.99
CA PHE A 8 -8.72 11.64 -7.61
C PHE A 8 -9.36 10.65 -6.61
N ILE A 9 -10.63 10.33 -6.78
CA ILE A 9 -11.35 9.38 -5.90
C ILE A 9 -10.68 8.01 -5.91
N ILE A 10 -10.36 7.49 -7.09
CA ILE A 10 -9.67 6.18 -7.21
C ILE A 10 -8.31 6.22 -6.51
N ALA A 11 -7.52 7.26 -6.73
CA ALA A 11 -6.20 7.40 -6.11
C ALA A 11 -6.29 7.51 -4.58
N CYS A 12 -7.26 8.28 -4.05
CA CYS A 12 -7.53 8.36 -2.61
C CYS A 12 -7.95 7.00 -2.03
N SER A 13 -8.81 6.26 -2.74
CA SER A 13 -9.26 4.94 -2.29
C SER A 13 -8.09 3.94 -2.23
N LEU A 14 -7.18 3.96 -3.19
CA LEU A 14 -5.98 3.12 -3.19
C LEU A 14 -5.03 3.51 -2.05
N PHE A 15 -4.88 4.80 -1.78
CA PHE A 15 -4.06 5.26 -0.66
C PHE A 15 -4.69 4.87 0.68
N PHE A 16 -6.00 5.07 0.85
CA PHE A 16 -6.72 4.63 2.04
C PHE A 16 -6.57 3.12 2.28
N LEU A 17 -6.70 2.32 1.23
CA LEU A 17 -6.50 0.86 1.29
C LEU A 17 -5.08 0.51 1.72
N SER A 18 -4.08 1.26 1.23
CA SER A 18 -2.68 1.10 1.64
C SER A 18 -2.48 1.36 3.14
N GLN A 19 -3.11 2.40 3.68
CA GLN A 19 -3.07 2.71 5.11
C GLN A 19 -3.81 1.65 5.93
N PHE A 20 -4.96 1.19 5.46
CA PHE A 20 -5.70 0.10 6.09
C PHE A 20 -4.85 -1.16 6.26
N TYR A 21 -4.18 -1.62 5.19
CA TYR A 21 -3.29 -2.79 5.27
C TYR A 21 -2.07 -2.57 6.16
N ARG A 22 -1.60 -1.34 6.28
CA ARG A 22 -0.48 -0.99 7.17
C ARG A 22 -0.85 -1.21 8.64
N VAL A 23 -2.05 -0.80 9.07
CA VAL A 23 -2.48 -0.87 10.48
C VAL A 23 -3.25 -2.15 10.80
N SER A 24 -3.81 -2.85 9.81
CA SER A 24 -4.65 -4.04 10.00
C SER A 24 -3.99 -5.13 10.85
N ASN A 25 -2.67 -5.27 10.75
CA ASN A 25 -1.93 -6.29 11.51
C ASN A 25 -2.05 -6.12 13.03
N ALA A 26 -2.13 -4.88 13.51
CA ALA A 26 -2.31 -4.61 14.93
C ALA A 26 -3.70 -5.03 15.41
N VAL A 27 -4.72 -4.86 14.56
CA VAL A 27 -6.12 -5.21 14.89
C VAL A 27 -6.33 -6.72 14.93
N ILE A 28 -5.74 -7.46 13.97
CA ILE A 28 -5.88 -8.92 13.87
C ILE A 28 -4.79 -9.70 14.63
N ALA A 29 -3.92 -8.99 15.36
CA ALA A 29 -2.80 -9.61 16.09
C ALA A 29 -3.22 -10.78 17.01
N PRO A 30 -4.29 -10.68 17.83
CA PRO A 30 -4.70 -11.81 18.69
C PRO A 30 -5.08 -13.05 17.89
N GLN A 31 -5.78 -12.87 16.75
CA GLN A 31 -6.17 -13.96 15.87
C GLN A 31 -4.96 -14.60 15.17
N LEU A 32 -4.03 -13.78 14.67
CA LEU A 32 -2.80 -14.28 14.06
C LEU A 32 -1.95 -15.12 15.02
N LEU A 33 -1.86 -14.72 16.28
CA LEU A 33 -1.15 -15.49 17.31
C LEU A 33 -1.79 -16.86 17.52
N SER A 34 -3.13 -16.93 17.56
CA SER A 34 -3.85 -18.19 17.74
C SER A 34 -3.84 -19.06 16.50
N ASP A 35 -4.17 -18.51 15.34
CA ASP A 35 -4.38 -19.27 14.09
C ASP A 35 -3.06 -19.83 13.53
N LEU A 36 -1.99 -19.04 13.60
CA LEU A 36 -0.67 -19.48 13.15
C LEU A 36 0.17 -20.15 14.23
N SER A 37 -0.36 -20.24 15.47
CA SER A 37 0.36 -20.78 16.63
C SER A 37 1.76 -20.16 16.80
N ILE A 38 1.87 -18.85 16.58
CA ILE A 38 3.12 -18.09 16.68
C ILE A 38 3.19 -17.29 17.98
N ASP A 39 4.39 -16.95 18.39
CA ASP A 39 4.64 -16.06 19.50
C ASP A 39 4.65 -14.58 19.09
N THR A 40 4.81 -13.67 20.04
CA THR A 40 4.92 -12.23 19.81
C THR A 40 6.09 -11.86 18.87
N ARG A 41 7.16 -12.65 18.88
CA ARG A 41 8.32 -12.47 18.00
C ARG A 41 7.95 -12.78 16.54
N GLY A 42 7.22 -13.87 16.32
CA GLY A 42 6.69 -14.22 14.99
C GLY A 42 5.75 -13.15 14.43
N LEU A 43 4.85 -12.63 15.28
CA LEU A 43 3.99 -11.50 14.92
C LEU A 43 4.78 -10.24 14.52
N GLY A 44 5.83 -9.92 15.29
CA GLY A 44 6.75 -8.83 14.99
C GLY A 44 7.45 -9.02 13.65
N LEU A 45 7.83 -10.25 13.31
CA LEU A 45 8.48 -10.58 12.04
C LEU A 45 7.52 -10.41 10.85
N ILE A 46 6.28 -10.85 10.96
CA ILE A 46 5.22 -10.64 9.95
C ILE A 46 4.99 -9.13 9.74
N SER A 47 4.91 -8.35 10.81
CA SER A 47 4.73 -6.90 10.73
C SER A 47 5.94 -6.22 10.09
N ALA A 48 7.14 -6.57 10.51
CA ALA A 48 8.39 -6.03 9.99
C ALA A 48 8.57 -6.33 8.50
N SER A 49 8.17 -7.52 8.03
CA SER A 49 8.23 -7.93 6.62
C SER A 49 7.51 -6.94 5.70
N PHE A 50 6.32 -6.46 6.09
CA PHE A 50 5.60 -5.43 5.35
C PHE A 50 6.39 -4.12 5.27
N PHE A 51 6.86 -3.62 6.42
CA PHE A 51 7.55 -2.33 6.48
C PHE A 51 8.90 -2.33 5.76
N TYR A 52 9.68 -3.40 5.89
CA TYR A 52 10.95 -3.54 5.16
C TYR A 52 10.72 -3.60 3.65
N ALA A 53 9.78 -4.42 3.19
CA ALA A 53 9.44 -4.52 1.77
C ALA A 53 8.94 -3.17 1.23
N PHE A 54 8.06 -2.50 1.97
CA PHE A 54 7.57 -1.16 1.65
C PHE A 54 8.71 -0.14 1.53
N ALA A 55 9.59 -0.05 2.53
CA ALA A 55 10.69 0.91 2.56
C ALA A 55 11.71 0.67 1.44
N LEU A 56 12.12 -0.59 1.25
CA LEU A 56 13.10 -0.95 0.20
C LEU A 56 12.58 -0.68 -1.20
N THR A 57 11.27 -0.86 -1.41
CA THR A 57 10.63 -0.65 -2.72
C THR A 57 10.43 0.84 -3.03
N GLN A 58 10.39 1.71 -2.05
CA GLN A 58 10.23 3.17 -2.22
C GLN A 58 11.30 3.78 -3.13
N VAL A 59 12.57 3.38 -2.95
CA VAL A 59 13.69 3.92 -3.72
C VAL A 59 13.56 3.60 -5.22
N PRO A 60 13.45 2.34 -5.66
CA PRO A 60 13.28 2.03 -7.08
C PRO A 60 11.98 2.59 -7.65
N ILE A 61 10.89 2.62 -6.89
CA ILE A 61 9.61 3.17 -7.35
C ILE A 61 9.72 4.66 -7.64
N SER A 62 10.41 5.43 -6.83
CA SER A 62 10.59 6.88 -7.08
C SER A 62 11.24 7.15 -8.43
N LEU A 63 12.22 6.33 -8.82
CA LEU A 63 12.94 6.43 -10.09
C LEU A 63 12.10 5.94 -11.28
N LEU A 64 11.33 4.87 -11.08
CA LEU A 64 10.53 4.26 -12.13
C LEU A 64 9.22 5.01 -12.39
N LEU A 65 8.69 5.69 -11.38
CA LEU A 65 7.42 6.43 -11.46
C LEU A 65 7.45 7.52 -12.54
N ASP A 66 8.61 8.17 -12.72
CA ASP A 66 8.79 9.19 -13.75
C ASP A 66 8.94 8.59 -15.16
N LYS A 67 9.47 7.39 -15.28
CA LYS A 67 9.69 6.70 -16.56
C LYS A 67 8.45 5.96 -17.05
N ILE A 68 7.78 5.23 -16.19
CA ILE A 68 6.65 4.35 -16.53
C ILE A 68 5.32 5.08 -16.40
N GLY A 69 5.26 6.06 -15.51
CA GLY A 69 4.06 6.84 -15.21
C GLY A 69 3.22 6.27 -14.06
N PRO A 70 2.52 7.15 -13.33
CA PRO A 70 1.83 6.79 -12.08
C PRO A 70 0.69 5.80 -12.30
N ARG A 71 -0.05 5.92 -13.41
CA ARG A 71 -1.19 5.06 -13.70
C ARG A 71 -0.78 3.59 -13.84
N SER A 72 0.22 3.31 -14.67
CA SER A 72 0.70 1.95 -14.90
C SER A 72 1.34 1.37 -13.65
N MET A 73 2.18 2.14 -12.98
CA MET A 73 2.86 1.72 -11.74
C MET A 73 1.86 1.39 -10.63
N MET A 74 0.91 2.28 -10.35
CA MET A 74 -0.12 2.05 -9.32
C MET A 74 -0.96 0.81 -9.63
N THR A 75 -1.37 0.62 -10.89
CA THR A 75 -2.18 -0.53 -11.29
C THR A 75 -1.41 -1.84 -11.11
N THR A 76 -0.18 -1.91 -11.61
CA THR A 76 0.65 -3.13 -11.53
C THR A 76 1.00 -3.48 -10.09
N LEU A 77 1.44 -2.49 -9.31
CA LEU A 77 1.81 -2.72 -7.91
C LEU A 77 0.59 -3.03 -7.03
N SER A 78 -0.55 -2.38 -7.27
CA SER A 78 -1.78 -2.73 -6.56
C SER A 78 -2.24 -4.18 -6.86
N ALA A 79 -2.06 -4.66 -8.10
CA ALA A 79 -2.32 -6.06 -8.43
C ALA A 79 -1.40 -7.02 -7.65
N ILE A 80 -0.12 -6.69 -7.51
CA ILE A 80 0.81 -7.44 -6.66
C ILE A 80 0.36 -7.43 -5.19
N GLY A 81 -0.10 -6.28 -4.70
CA GLY A 81 -0.63 -6.13 -3.35
C GLY A 81 -1.88 -6.98 -3.11
N ILE A 82 -2.81 -7.03 -4.07
CA ILE A 82 -4.01 -7.89 -4.01
C ILE A 82 -3.59 -9.37 -3.93
N PHE A 83 -2.64 -9.78 -4.76
CA PHE A 83 -2.11 -11.15 -4.71
C PHE A 83 -1.45 -11.45 -3.37
N GLY A 84 -0.70 -10.51 -2.80
CA GLY A 84 -0.15 -10.61 -1.46
C GLY A 84 -1.22 -10.74 -0.37
N ALA A 85 -2.34 -10.01 -0.49
CA ALA A 85 -3.47 -10.11 0.43
C ALA A 85 -4.12 -11.51 0.38
N VAL A 86 -4.27 -12.09 -0.81
CA VAL A 86 -4.79 -13.45 -0.99
C VAL A 86 -3.87 -14.48 -0.34
N ILE A 87 -2.55 -14.39 -0.58
CA ILE A 87 -1.57 -15.28 0.07
C ILE A 87 -1.64 -15.13 1.59
N PHE A 88 -1.71 -13.91 2.08
CA PHE A 88 -1.79 -13.64 3.51
C PHE A 88 -3.08 -14.20 4.13
N SER A 89 -4.21 -14.14 3.43
CA SER A 89 -5.49 -14.66 3.92
C SER A 89 -5.53 -16.19 4.02
N TRP A 90 -4.71 -16.89 3.25
CA TRP A 90 -4.56 -18.34 3.27
C TRP A 90 -3.31 -18.82 4.01
N ALA A 91 -2.65 -17.91 4.73
CA ALA A 91 -1.45 -18.28 5.46
C ALA A 91 -1.78 -19.24 6.61
N ASP A 92 -1.14 -20.40 6.57
CA ASP A 92 -1.18 -21.45 7.59
C ASP A 92 0.14 -21.54 8.38
N SER A 93 1.12 -20.74 8.02
CA SER A 93 2.44 -20.71 8.63
C SER A 93 3.04 -19.31 8.67
N LEU A 94 4.03 -19.12 9.56
CA LEU A 94 4.79 -17.87 9.67
C LEU A 94 5.41 -17.46 8.33
N ALA A 95 5.96 -18.41 7.58
CA ALA A 95 6.61 -18.14 6.29
C ALA A 95 5.62 -17.61 5.23
N PHE A 96 4.45 -18.23 5.10
CA PHE A 96 3.40 -17.77 4.19
C PHE A 96 2.82 -16.42 4.62
N GLY A 97 2.62 -16.23 5.93
CA GLY A 97 2.19 -14.94 6.47
C GLY A 97 3.17 -13.81 6.17
N ALA A 98 4.48 -14.06 6.37
CA ALA A 98 5.53 -13.09 6.05
C ALA A 98 5.64 -12.82 4.53
N ALA A 99 5.54 -13.86 3.68
CA ALA A 99 5.56 -13.71 2.23
C ALA A 99 4.39 -12.86 1.72
N GLY A 100 3.16 -13.11 2.19
CA GLY A 100 1.99 -12.30 1.89
C GLY A 100 2.19 -10.83 2.29
N ARG A 101 2.78 -10.57 3.45
CA ARG A 101 3.09 -9.22 3.94
C ARG A 101 4.18 -8.51 3.14
N VAL A 102 5.19 -9.23 2.66
CA VAL A 102 6.19 -8.68 1.74
C VAL A 102 5.53 -8.20 0.45
N LEU A 103 4.70 -9.04 -0.18
CA LEU A 103 3.99 -8.68 -1.41
C LEU A 103 3.01 -7.52 -1.20
N LEU A 104 2.31 -7.48 -0.06
CA LEU A 104 1.48 -6.33 0.34
C LEU A 104 2.32 -5.05 0.47
N GLY A 105 3.48 -5.13 1.13
CA GLY A 105 4.40 -4.00 1.29
C GLY A 105 4.88 -3.44 -0.05
N ILE A 106 5.30 -4.32 -0.95
CA ILE A 106 5.69 -3.96 -2.33
C ILE A 106 4.50 -3.32 -3.07
N GLY A 107 3.36 -3.98 -3.06
CA GLY A 107 2.19 -3.55 -3.82
C GLY A 107 1.61 -2.21 -3.37
N MET A 108 1.68 -1.92 -2.07
CA MET A 108 1.12 -0.69 -1.51
C MET A 108 2.11 0.50 -1.50
N SER A 109 3.39 0.27 -1.79
CA SER A 109 4.46 1.28 -1.67
C SER A 109 4.32 2.46 -2.65
N CYS A 110 3.70 2.27 -3.82
CA CYS A 110 3.53 3.31 -4.83
C CYS A 110 2.35 4.26 -4.57
N ASN A 111 1.39 3.88 -3.72
CA ASN A 111 0.09 4.55 -3.67
C ASN A 111 0.17 6.02 -3.26
N LEU A 112 1.00 6.39 -2.29
CA LEU A 112 1.15 7.80 -1.89
C LEU A 112 1.87 8.62 -2.97
N MET A 113 3.04 8.15 -3.43
CA MET A 113 3.82 8.86 -4.44
C MET A 113 3.09 8.93 -5.77
N GLY A 114 2.43 7.83 -6.17
CA GLY A 114 1.62 7.76 -7.38
C GLY A 114 0.42 8.71 -7.32
N THR A 115 -0.25 8.81 -6.18
CA THR A 115 -1.35 9.76 -5.96
C THR A 115 -0.85 11.19 -6.11
N TYR A 116 0.25 11.57 -5.47
CA TYR A 116 0.82 12.91 -5.59
C TYR A 116 1.23 13.21 -7.03
N LYS A 117 1.84 12.27 -7.74
CA LYS A 117 2.18 12.44 -9.15
C LYS A 117 0.95 12.62 -10.03
N LEU A 118 -0.12 11.86 -9.80
CA LEU A 118 -1.40 12.05 -10.49
C LEU A 118 -1.98 13.45 -10.24
N LEU A 119 -1.94 13.92 -8.99
CA LEU A 119 -2.43 15.25 -8.64
C LEU A 119 -1.66 16.35 -9.38
N THR A 120 -0.33 16.25 -9.48
CA THR A 120 0.47 17.24 -10.24
C THR A 120 0.17 17.27 -11.73
N LEU A 121 -0.25 16.14 -12.31
CA LEU A 121 -0.58 16.04 -13.74
C LEU A 121 -1.99 16.55 -14.07
N TRP A 122 -2.94 16.48 -13.15
CA TRP A 122 -4.35 16.74 -13.40
C TRP A 122 -4.92 18.00 -12.75
N PHE A 123 -4.20 18.58 -11.77
CA PHE A 123 -4.66 19.74 -11.02
C PHE A 123 -3.62 20.87 -11.01
N SER A 124 -4.10 22.11 -10.82
CA SER A 124 -3.21 23.25 -10.70
C SER A 124 -2.42 23.24 -9.38
N PRO A 125 -1.26 23.91 -9.30
CA PRO A 125 -0.45 23.96 -8.07
C PRO A 125 -1.20 24.44 -6.83
N ARG A 126 -2.15 25.37 -7.01
CA ARG A 126 -2.98 25.87 -5.89
C ARG A 126 -3.93 24.79 -5.35
N THR A 127 -4.55 24.03 -6.26
CA THR A 127 -5.46 22.93 -5.89
C THR A 127 -4.69 21.73 -5.37
N PHE A 128 -3.48 21.49 -5.86
CA PHE A 128 -2.62 20.39 -5.43
C PHE A 128 -2.40 20.38 -3.92
N ALA A 129 -2.02 21.52 -3.32
CA ALA A 129 -1.74 21.59 -1.89
C ALA A 129 -2.96 21.19 -1.03
N THR A 130 -4.14 21.65 -1.39
CA THR A 130 -5.39 21.31 -0.70
C THR A 130 -5.74 19.83 -0.85
N LEU A 131 -5.65 19.29 -2.07
CA LEU A 131 -5.96 17.89 -2.35
C LEU A 131 -4.92 16.95 -1.73
N ALA A 132 -3.65 17.31 -1.74
CA ALA A 132 -2.59 16.53 -1.07
C ALA A 132 -2.82 16.46 0.45
N GLY A 133 -3.19 17.56 1.07
CA GLY A 133 -3.58 17.59 2.48
C GLY A 133 -4.81 16.73 2.77
N LEU A 134 -5.82 16.76 1.89
CA LEU A 134 -7.02 15.93 2.01
C LEU A 134 -6.71 14.43 1.88
N VAL A 135 -5.83 14.05 0.95
CA VAL A 135 -5.38 12.65 0.80
C VAL A 135 -4.78 12.13 2.10
N VAL A 136 -3.88 12.91 2.72
CA VAL A 136 -3.23 12.50 3.98
C VAL A 136 -4.23 12.48 5.14
N ALA A 137 -5.19 13.40 5.17
CA ALA A 137 -6.20 13.46 6.23
C ALA A 137 -7.22 12.30 6.16
N LEU A 138 -7.42 11.71 4.98
CA LEU A 138 -8.32 10.57 4.77
C LEU A 138 -7.63 9.21 4.97
N GLY A 139 -6.31 9.13 4.95
CA GLY A 139 -5.52 7.89 5.16
C GLY A 139 -4.95 7.82 6.56
#